data_78d66415d34d850df827ef52069b85bb
#
_entry.id   78d66415d34d850df827ef52069b85bb
#
_cell.length_a   1.000
_cell.length_b   1.000
_cell.length_c   1.000
_cell.angle_alpha   90.00
_cell.angle_beta   90.00
_cell.angle_gamma   90.00
#
_symmetry.space_group_name_H-M   'P 1'
#
loop_
_entity.id
_entity.type
_entity.pdbx_description
1 polymer ?
#
loop_
_entity_poly.entity_id
_entity_poly.type
_entity_poly.pdbx_seq_one_letter_code
_entity_poly.pdbx_strand_id
1 'polypeptide(L)'
;ECTVQVPADETVGALILGDVMLFDHNGNHITYSQDDQILQSCSKVQITNNNTEDREAPVLHDLSISPEQIKASETTILTLKVSDDVSGVDYAHVSFTNNLTGYEIEASWTSYNAQPVNDGEIEVQVETSKCRKLPIRLC
;
A
#
# COMPACT_ATOMS: atom_id res chain seq x y z
N GLU A 1 -28.25 4.93 3.38
CA GLU A 1 -27.35 4.71 4.52
C GLU A 1 -25.93 4.46 4.00
N CYS A 2 -24.95 5.20 4.53
CA CYS A 2 -23.53 4.98 4.26
C CYS A 2 -22.87 4.43 5.52
N THR A 3 -22.07 3.38 5.36
CA THR A 3 -21.34 2.77 6.48
C THR A 3 -19.84 3.04 6.29
N VAL A 4 -19.21 3.58 7.31
CA VAL A 4 -17.76 3.75 7.39
C VAL A 4 -17.24 2.70 8.38
N GLN A 5 -16.36 1.83 7.91
CA GLN A 5 -15.72 0.82 8.75
C GLN A 5 -14.31 1.29 9.13
N VAL A 6 -14.04 1.29 10.43
CA VAL A 6 -12.73 1.68 10.98
C VAL A 6 -11.94 0.40 11.27
N PRO A 7 -10.66 0.29 10.84
CA PRO A 7 -9.80 -0.83 11.18
C PRO A 7 -9.65 -1.02 12.69
N ALA A 8 -9.42 -2.28 13.13
CA ALA A 8 -9.31 -2.59 14.56
C ALA A 8 -8.04 -2.01 15.22
N ASP A 9 -7.04 -1.71 14.44
CA ASP A 9 -5.74 -1.15 14.82
C ASP A 9 -5.63 0.38 14.59
N GLU A 10 -6.78 1.03 14.27
CA GLU A 10 -6.81 2.48 14.04
C GLU A 10 -6.41 3.27 15.29
N THR A 11 -5.65 4.33 15.07
CA THR A 11 -5.19 5.23 16.13
C THR A 11 -6.35 5.97 16.81
N VAL A 12 -6.28 6.10 18.12
CA VAL A 12 -7.22 6.91 18.90
C VAL A 12 -7.21 8.37 18.43
N GLY A 13 -8.38 8.93 18.21
CA GLY A 13 -8.51 10.29 17.72
C GLY A 13 -9.91 10.61 17.24
N ALA A 14 -10.03 11.56 16.33
CA ALA A 14 -11.29 11.92 15.72
C ALA A 14 -11.22 11.85 14.20
N LEU A 15 -12.14 11.12 13.59
CA LEU A 15 -12.41 11.27 12.16
C LEU A 15 -13.20 12.54 11.94
N ILE A 16 -12.67 13.43 11.12
CA ILE A 16 -13.30 14.71 10.76
C ILE A 16 -13.83 14.58 9.34
N LEU A 17 -15.13 14.83 9.17
CA LEU A 17 -15.74 14.82 7.84
C LEU A 17 -15.17 15.95 6.99
N GLY A 18 -14.51 15.60 5.89
CA GLY A 18 -13.85 16.55 4.99
C GLY A 18 -14.80 17.19 4.01
N ASP A 19 -15.59 16.38 3.32
CA ASP A 19 -16.51 16.82 2.31
C ASP A 19 -17.70 15.86 2.17
N VAL A 20 -18.77 16.37 1.57
CA VAL A 20 -19.93 15.58 1.12
C VAL A 20 -20.27 16.00 -0.30
N MET A 21 -20.26 15.04 -1.21
CA MET A 21 -20.63 15.26 -2.60
C MET A 21 -21.94 14.55 -2.92
N LEU A 22 -22.89 15.25 -3.48
CA LEU A 22 -24.20 14.72 -3.86
C LEU A 22 -24.39 14.88 -5.37
N PHE A 23 -24.86 13.80 -6.01
CA PHE A 23 -25.23 13.79 -7.41
C PHE A 23 -26.71 13.46 -7.56
N ASP A 24 -27.39 14.13 -8.50
CA ASP A 24 -28.72 13.71 -8.92
C ASP A 24 -28.65 12.72 -10.12
N HIS A 25 -29.82 12.19 -10.50
CA HIS A 25 -29.92 11.26 -11.60
C HIS A 25 -29.53 11.86 -12.97
N ASN A 26 -29.58 13.18 -13.10
CA ASN A 26 -29.24 13.88 -14.34
C ASN A 26 -27.78 14.32 -14.41
N GLY A 27 -26.98 13.99 -13.37
CA GLY A 27 -25.56 14.30 -13.31
C GLY A 27 -25.24 15.68 -12.72
N ASN A 28 -26.24 16.43 -12.24
CA ASN A 28 -25.95 17.64 -11.48
C ASN A 28 -25.38 17.25 -10.12
N HIS A 29 -24.45 18.05 -9.61
CA HIS A 29 -23.80 17.75 -8.34
C HIS A 29 -23.54 19.01 -7.52
N ILE A 30 -23.40 18.82 -6.23
CA ILE A 30 -22.97 19.82 -5.27
C ILE A 30 -21.97 19.19 -4.29
N THR A 31 -20.97 19.97 -3.90
CA THR A 31 -19.98 19.57 -2.90
C THR A 31 -20.07 20.53 -1.71
N TYR A 32 -20.22 19.98 -0.52
CA TYR A 32 -20.11 20.69 0.74
C TYR A 32 -18.73 20.40 1.33
N SER A 33 -18.03 21.42 1.76
CA SER A 33 -16.69 21.35 2.35
C SER A 33 -16.72 21.60 3.86
N GLN A 34 -15.57 21.46 4.51
CA GLN A 34 -15.43 21.73 5.94
C GLN A 34 -15.84 23.16 6.33
N ASP A 35 -15.75 24.12 5.41
CA ASP A 35 -16.13 25.51 5.64
C ASP A 35 -17.64 25.72 5.63
N ASP A 36 -18.38 24.76 5.10
CA ASP A 36 -19.85 24.85 5.06
C ASP A 36 -20.44 24.61 6.45
N GLN A 37 -21.34 25.50 6.84
CA GLN A 37 -21.95 25.49 8.16
C GLN A 37 -22.68 24.18 8.48
N ILE A 38 -23.22 23.50 7.46
CA ILE A 38 -23.91 22.22 7.64
C ILE A 38 -22.97 21.08 8.09
N LEU A 39 -21.70 21.11 7.65
CA LEU A 39 -20.71 20.11 8.08
C LEU A 39 -20.13 20.40 9.48
N GLN A 40 -20.10 21.66 9.88
CA GLN A 40 -19.58 22.07 11.19
C GLN A 40 -20.42 21.57 12.37
N SER A 41 -21.70 21.30 12.15
CA SER A 41 -22.62 20.88 13.22
C SER A 41 -22.55 19.41 13.59
N CYS A 42 -22.06 18.53 12.69
CA CYS A 42 -22.02 17.08 12.91
C CYS A 42 -20.85 16.43 12.15
N SER A 43 -19.63 16.87 12.39
CA SER A 43 -18.49 16.54 11.53
C SER A 43 -17.45 15.60 12.16
N LYS A 44 -17.69 15.06 13.35
CA LYS A 44 -16.69 14.28 14.08
C LYS A 44 -17.22 12.95 14.56
N VAL A 45 -16.44 11.90 14.35
CA VAL A 45 -16.59 10.61 14.99
C VAL A 45 -15.37 10.37 15.87
N GLN A 46 -15.58 10.24 17.17
CA GLN A 46 -14.51 9.92 18.11
C GLN A 46 -14.17 8.45 18.01
N ILE A 47 -12.91 8.15 17.72
CA ILE A 47 -12.39 6.78 17.77
C ILE A 47 -11.86 6.50 19.16
N THR A 48 -12.38 5.45 19.76
CA THR A 48 -11.85 4.83 20.97
C THR A 48 -11.35 3.45 20.61
N ASN A 49 -10.11 3.15 20.96
CA ASN A 49 -9.49 1.86 20.67
C ASN A 49 -8.86 1.29 21.92
N ASN A 50 -9.28 0.07 22.29
CA ASN A 50 -8.69 -0.68 23.39
C ASN A 50 -7.57 -1.63 22.92
N ASN A 51 -7.36 -1.73 21.60
CA ASN A 51 -6.28 -2.51 21.00
C ASN A 51 -4.96 -1.75 21.06
N THR A 52 -3.86 -2.46 20.90
CA THR A 52 -2.54 -1.85 20.76
C THR A 52 -2.49 -1.07 19.45
N GLU A 53 -2.15 0.22 19.51
CA GLU A 53 -1.90 1.02 18.33
C GLU A 53 -0.60 0.57 17.67
N ASP A 54 -0.65 0.44 16.35
CA ASP A 54 0.54 0.21 15.54
C ASP A 54 1.13 1.55 15.10
N ARG A 55 2.36 1.81 15.49
CA ARG A 55 3.09 3.05 15.16
C ARG A 55 4.50 2.80 14.63
N GLU A 56 4.90 1.55 14.61
CA GLU A 56 6.22 1.15 14.15
C GLU A 56 6.15 0.66 12.70
N ALA A 57 7.17 0.95 11.94
CA ALA A 57 7.27 0.48 10.57
C ALA A 57 7.84 -0.96 10.55
N PRO A 58 7.45 -1.78 9.53
CA PRO A 58 8.04 -3.09 9.34
C PRO A 58 9.56 -3.05 9.21
N VAL A 59 10.21 -4.12 9.64
CA VAL A 59 11.68 -4.27 9.60
C VAL A 59 12.07 -5.35 8.60
N LEU A 60 13.00 -5.02 7.70
CA LEU A 60 13.68 -5.98 6.85
C LEU A 60 14.95 -6.48 7.56
N HIS A 61 15.04 -7.77 7.84
CA HIS A 61 16.18 -8.38 8.54
C HIS A 61 17.21 -8.95 7.60
N ASP A 62 16.75 -9.60 6.51
CA ASP A 62 17.62 -10.29 5.54
C ASP A 62 16.90 -10.40 4.20
N LEU A 63 17.69 -10.62 3.15
CA LEU A 63 17.17 -10.89 1.82
C LEU A 63 18.09 -11.87 1.07
N SER A 64 17.49 -12.67 0.20
CA SER A 64 18.21 -13.55 -0.72
C SER A 64 17.55 -13.59 -2.08
N ILE A 65 18.32 -13.86 -3.11
CA ILE A 65 17.85 -13.98 -4.50
C ILE A 65 18.26 -15.36 -5.03
N SER A 66 17.31 -16.09 -5.59
CA SER A 66 17.60 -17.40 -6.17
C SER A 66 16.68 -17.69 -7.36
N PRO A 67 17.23 -18.11 -8.51
CA PRO A 67 18.66 -18.13 -8.85
C PRO A 67 19.21 -16.71 -9.08
N GLU A 68 20.52 -16.52 -8.82
CA GLU A 68 21.20 -15.23 -9.06
C GLU A 68 21.50 -14.96 -10.55
N GLN A 69 21.48 -16.01 -11.38
CA GLN A 69 21.66 -15.93 -12.83
C GLN A 69 20.46 -16.52 -13.54
N ILE A 70 19.84 -15.70 -14.40
CA ILE A 70 18.70 -16.08 -15.22
C ILE A 70 18.90 -15.61 -16.66
N LYS A 71 18.27 -16.29 -17.60
CA LYS A 71 18.16 -15.84 -18.99
C LYS A 71 16.98 -14.87 -19.12
N ALA A 72 16.99 -14.13 -20.22
CA ALA A 72 15.83 -13.29 -20.56
C ALA A 72 14.53 -14.11 -20.60
N SER A 73 13.47 -13.57 -20.06
CA SER A 73 12.14 -14.20 -19.88
C SER A 73 12.06 -15.28 -18.81
N GLU A 74 13.13 -15.54 -18.07
CA GLU A 74 13.08 -16.39 -16.88
C GLU A 74 12.73 -15.56 -15.64
N THR A 75 12.35 -16.25 -14.57
CA THR A 75 11.95 -15.68 -13.28
C THR A 75 12.99 -15.96 -12.22
N THR A 76 13.27 -14.99 -11.38
CA THR A 76 13.98 -15.20 -10.10
C THR A 76 13.06 -14.87 -8.93
N ILE A 77 13.39 -15.40 -7.76
CA ILE A 77 12.64 -15.17 -6.53
C ILE A 77 13.52 -14.39 -5.56
N LEU A 78 12.99 -13.29 -5.08
CA LEU A 78 13.55 -12.53 -3.98
C LEU A 78 12.81 -12.91 -2.70
N THR A 79 13.54 -13.47 -1.75
CA THR A 79 13.03 -13.82 -0.43
C THR A 79 13.42 -12.74 0.56
N LEU A 80 12.45 -12.15 1.22
CA LEU A 80 12.60 -11.09 2.22
C LEU A 80 12.27 -11.66 3.59
N LYS A 81 13.19 -11.59 4.54
CA LYS A 81 12.92 -11.90 5.94
C LYS A 81 12.49 -10.63 6.65
N VAL A 82 11.27 -10.60 7.11
CA VAL A 82 10.62 -9.39 7.64
C VAL A 82 9.97 -9.64 8.99
N SER A 83 9.82 -8.58 9.77
CA SER A 83 8.96 -8.59 10.95
C SER A 83 8.21 -7.26 11.09
N ASP A 84 7.10 -7.34 11.79
CA ASP A 84 6.28 -6.22 12.22
C ASP A 84 5.61 -6.59 13.54
N ASP A 85 5.44 -5.63 14.43
CA ASP A 85 5.05 -5.91 15.81
C ASP A 85 3.53 -6.07 16.01
N VAL A 86 2.71 -5.42 15.21
CA VAL A 86 1.24 -5.37 15.41
C VAL A 86 0.45 -5.77 14.17
N SER A 87 0.51 -4.96 13.11
CA SER A 87 -0.37 -5.13 11.93
C SER A 87 0.14 -6.16 10.93
N GLY A 88 1.43 -6.41 10.94
CA GLY A 88 2.09 -7.27 9.97
C GLY A 88 2.37 -6.59 8.64
N VAL A 89 3.33 -7.13 7.91
CA VAL A 89 3.66 -6.67 6.56
C VAL A 89 2.55 -7.07 5.60
N ASP A 90 1.92 -6.11 4.97
CA ASP A 90 0.79 -6.30 4.04
C ASP A 90 1.18 -6.14 2.57
N TYR A 91 2.24 -5.39 2.30
CA TYR A 91 2.71 -5.09 0.96
C TYR A 91 4.23 -4.98 0.90
N ALA A 92 4.82 -5.54 -0.12
CA ALA A 92 6.23 -5.36 -0.45
C ALA A 92 6.39 -4.97 -1.92
N HIS A 93 7.19 -3.96 -2.18
CA HIS A 93 7.55 -3.52 -3.53
C HIS A 93 9.06 -3.57 -3.71
N VAL A 94 9.49 -4.09 -4.83
CA VAL A 94 10.91 -4.17 -5.20
C VAL A 94 11.12 -3.66 -6.61
N SER A 95 12.24 -2.99 -6.83
CA SER A 95 12.67 -2.53 -8.15
C SER A 95 14.11 -2.94 -8.42
N PHE A 96 14.39 -3.33 -9.66
CA PHE A 96 15.72 -3.62 -10.17
C PHE A 96 16.00 -2.75 -11.39
N THR A 97 17.17 -2.18 -11.47
CA THR A 97 17.60 -1.41 -12.63
C THR A 97 18.70 -2.14 -13.37
N ASN A 98 18.54 -2.37 -14.67
CA ASN A 98 19.60 -2.90 -15.50
C ASN A 98 20.71 -1.85 -15.66
N ASN A 99 21.91 -2.17 -15.20
CA ASN A 99 23.04 -1.23 -15.16
C ASN A 99 23.60 -0.82 -16.54
N LEU A 100 23.26 -1.57 -17.59
CA LEU A 100 23.72 -1.26 -18.95
C LEU A 100 22.69 -0.45 -19.75
N THR A 101 21.40 -0.70 -19.51
CA THR A 101 20.32 -0.12 -20.31
C THR A 101 19.49 0.91 -19.56
N GLY A 102 19.58 0.94 -18.23
CA GLY A 102 18.74 1.77 -17.38
C GLY A 102 17.28 1.30 -17.30
N TYR A 103 16.95 0.13 -17.84
CA TYR A 103 15.60 -0.41 -17.72
C TYR A 103 15.29 -0.82 -16.30
N GLU A 104 14.09 -0.49 -15.87
CA GLU A 104 13.56 -0.85 -14.57
C GLU A 104 12.60 -2.04 -14.65
N ILE A 105 12.75 -2.96 -13.71
CA ILE A 105 11.85 -4.10 -13.49
C ILE A 105 11.29 -3.95 -12.10
N GLU A 106 9.98 -3.93 -11.99
CA GLU A 106 9.27 -3.82 -10.72
C GLU A 106 8.50 -5.10 -10.43
N ALA A 107 8.49 -5.50 -9.17
CA ALA A 107 7.68 -6.60 -8.68
C ALA A 107 7.10 -6.25 -7.31
N SER A 108 6.00 -6.88 -6.95
CA SER A 108 5.36 -6.66 -5.67
C SER A 108 4.75 -7.94 -5.11
N TRP A 109 4.61 -7.95 -3.81
CA TRP A 109 3.86 -8.94 -3.07
C TRP A 109 2.77 -8.24 -2.24
N THR A 110 1.66 -8.91 -2.04
CA THR A 110 0.56 -8.42 -1.20
C THR A 110 -0.07 -9.57 -0.43
N SER A 111 -0.52 -9.30 0.77
CA SER A 111 -1.27 -10.23 1.62
C SER A 111 -2.74 -10.39 1.20
N TYR A 112 -3.18 -9.82 0.10
CA TYR A 112 -4.59 -9.74 -0.32
C TYR A 112 -5.38 -11.06 -0.19
N ASN A 113 -4.73 -12.20 -0.46
CA ASN A 113 -5.31 -13.55 -0.32
C ASN A 113 -4.66 -14.37 0.80
N ALA A 114 -3.95 -13.73 1.70
CA ALA A 114 -3.24 -14.35 2.81
C ALA A 114 -3.43 -13.52 4.07
N GLN A 115 -2.66 -13.80 5.11
CA GLN A 115 -2.58 -12.93 6.27
C GLN A 115 -1.33 -12.06 6.19
N PRO A 116 -1.35 -10.83 6.75
CA PRO A 116 -0.13 -10.06 6.95
C PRO A 116 0.94 -10.84 7.71
N VAL A 117 2.20 -10.57 7.40
CA VAL A 117 3.34 -11.30 7.98
C VAL A 117 3.91 -10.52 9.15
N ASN A 118 3.72 -11.02 10.38
CA ASN A 118 4.29 -10.41 11.59
C ASN A 118 5.75 -10.81 11.82
N ASP A 119 6.10 -12.06 11.53
CA ASP A 119 7.50 -12.55 11.57
C ASP A 119 7.63 -13.72 10.61
N GLY A 120 8.42 -13.56 9.58
CA GLY A 120 8.56 -14.60 8.57
C GLY A 120 9.23 -14.15 7.28
N GLU A 121 8.93 -14.90 6.23
CA GLU A 121 9.50 -14.69 4.90
C GLU A 121 8.41 -14.35 3.89
N ILE A 122 8.72 -13.42 3.01
CA ILE A 122 7.91 -13.00 1.87
C ILE A 122 8.70 -13.33 0.60
N GLU A 123 8.06 -14.01 -0.35
CA GLU A 123 8.63 -14.31 -1.66
C GLU A 123 8.04 -13.37 -2.72
N VAL A 124 8.92 -12.63 -3.39
CA VAL A 124 8.57 -11.76 -4.51
C VAL A 124 9.10 -12.36 -5.80
N GLN A 125 8.21 -12.71 -6.72
CA GLN A 125 8.59 -13.18 -8.05
C GLN A 125 8.96 -12.01 -8.95
N VAL A 126 10.16 -12.06 -9.52
CA VAL A 126 10.69 -11.05 -10.44
C VAL A 126 10.75 -11.62 -11.85
N GLU A 127 9.89 -11.15 -12.73
CA GLU A 127 9.79 -11.60 -14.12
C GLU A 127 10.47 -10.59 -15.05
N THR A 128 11.51 -11.01 -15.76
CA THR A 128 12.24 -10.13 -16.69
C THR A 128 11.46 -9.78 -17.96
N SER A 129 10.35 -10.47 -18.24
CA SER A 129 9.47 -10.18 -19.37
C SER A 129 8.65 -8.89 -19.21
N LYS A 130 8.56 -8.36 -17.99
CA LYS A 130 7.78 -7.15 -17.66
C LYS A 130 8.61 -5.86 -17.68
N CYS A 131 9.77 -5.85 -18.36
CA CYS A 131 10.60 -4.64 -18.50
C CYS A 131 9.81 -3.51 -19.16
N ARG A 132 9.59 -2.41 -18.44
CA ARG A 132 9.10 -1.17 -19.02
C ARG A 132 10.28 -0.37 -19.57
N LYS A 133 10.22 -0.03 -20.85
CA LYS A 133 11.15 0.89 -21.50
C LYS A 133 10.88 2.29 -20.93
N LEU A 134 11.81 2.86 -20.17
CA LEU A 134 11.73 4.28 -19.87
C LEU A 134 11.85 5.07 -21.18
N PRO A 135 10.98 6.07 -21.40
CA PRO A 135 11.14 6.94 -22.57
C PRO A 135 12.51 7.64 -22.50
N ILE A 136 13.35 7.41 -23.50
CA ILE A 136 14.63 8.12 -23.65
C ILE A 136 14.28 9.59 -23.80
N ARG A 137 14.57 10.41 -22.79
CA ARG A 137 14.66 11.85 -22.96
C ARG A 137 15.96 12.10 -23.73
N LEU A 138 15.83 12.32 -25.04
CA LEU A 138 16.90 12.94 -25.81
C LEU A 138 17.13 14.35 -25.24
N CYS A 139 18.36 14.58 -24.75
CA CYS A 139 18.87 15.93 -24.50
C CYS A 139 19.10 16.66 -25.80
#